data_ce9c7099a3d55ff6492a5400ebab1fc9
#
_entry.id   ce9c7099a3d55ff6492a5400ebab1fc9
#
_cell.length_a   1.000
_cell.length_b   1.000
_cell.length_c   1.000
_cell.angle_alpha   90.00
_cell.angle_beta   90.00
_cell.angle_gamma   90.00
#
_symmetry.space_group_name_H-M   'P 1'
#
loop_
_entity.id
_entity.type
_entity.pdbx_description
1 polymer ?
#
loop_
_entity_poly.entity_id
_entity_poly.type
_entity_poly.pdbx_seq_one_letter_code
_entity_poly.pdbx_strand_id
1 'polypeptide(L)'
;MEKEENLNTPDNEVQKSEGQKDTSIDNDSTSKKNKNEEDQPAEKTIEEKITELEDKLARTFAEMENQRRRFEKEKEEAFEYGGFTFAKEALNLIDNLERSKQILKNDETIKDSEALKKTLEHLEIINKDLISIFSKNNIKQIESLNKKLDPNFHQAMMEIEDEHKEAGTIIQEIQKGFTIKDR
;
A
#
# COMPACT_ATOMS: atom_id res chain seq x y z
N MET A 1 -5.16 46.33 -26.94
CA MET A 1 -3.79 46.09 -26.54
C MET A 1 -3.82 44.76 -25.77
N GLU A 2 -3.89 43.66 -26.42
CA GLU A 2 -2.93 42.73 -27.02
C GLU A 2 -1.64 42.60 -26.23
N LYS A 3 -1.48 41.43 -25.63
CA LYS A 3 -0.25 40.65 -25.65
C LYS A 3 -0.53 39.22 -25.27
N GLU A 4 -0.41 38.37 -26.28
CA GLU A 4 -0.20 36.93 -26.20
C GLU A 4 1.17 36.64 -25.63
N GLU A 5 1.29 35.61 -24.74
CA GLU A 5 2.57 34.97 -24.44
C GLU A 5 2.34 33.45 -24.39
N ASN A 6 2.64 32.85 -25.45
CA ASN A 6 3.48 31.72 -25.86
C ASN A 6 3.70 30.58 -24.84
N LEU A 7 3.05 29.46 -25.18
CA LEU A 7 3.29 28.14 -24.61
C LEU A 7 4.62 27.58 -25.14
N ASN A 8 5.54 27.26 -24.26
CA ASN A 8 6.77 26.54 -24.58
C ASN A 8 6.70 25.14 -23.97
N THR A 9 6.58 24.13 -24.82
CA THR A 9 6.74 22.73 -24.51
C THR A 9 8.20 22.35 -24.55
N PRO A 10 8.73 21.55 -23.61
CA PRO A 10 10.07 20.97 -23.77
C PRO A 10 10.00 19.57 -24.41
N ASP A 11 10.81 19.42 -25.42
CA ASP A 11 11.15 18.22 -26.15
C ASP A 11 11.69 17.10 -25.23
N ASN A 12 11.30 15.89 -25.56
CA ASN A 12 11.75 14.66 -24.93
C ASN A 12 12.87 14.04 -25.80
N GLU A 13 14.12 14.27 -25.43
CA GLU A 13 15.28 13.65 -26.05
C GLU A 13 15.40 12.17 -25.66
N VAL A 14 15.33 11.33 -26.67
CA VAL A 14 15.63 9.90 -26.61
C VAL A 14 17.15 9.72 -26.74
N GLN A 15 17.83 9.35 -25.67
CA GLN A 15 19.24 8.94 -25.72
C GLN A 15 19.35 7.49 -26.17
N LYS A 16 19.95 7.32 -27.36
CA LYS A 16 20.54 6.08 -27.85
C LYS A 16 21.89 5.84 -27.14
N SER A 17 22.07 4.68 -26.53
CA SER A 17 23.38 4.19 -26.16
C SER A 17 23.84 3.12 -27.15
N GLU A 18 24.85 3.44 -27.89
CA GLU A 18 25.70 2.52 -28.69
C GLU A 18 26.68 1.80 -27.75
N GLY A 19 26.80 0.52 -27.91
CA GLY A 19 27.79 -0.32 -27.23
C GLY A 19 28.46 -1.27 -28.20
N GLN A 20 29.75 -1.15 -28.26
CA GLN A 20 30.75 -1.61 -29.20
C GLN A 20 30.88 -3.12 -29.44
N LYS A 21 31.29 -3.37 -30.68
CA LYS A 21 31.98 -4.52 -31.28
C LYS A 21 33.04 -5.18 -30.39
N ASP A 22 33.17 -6.50 -30.56
CA ASP A 22 34.48 -7.06 -30.86
C ASP A 22 34.40 -8.31 -31.76
N THR A 23 35.36 -8.35 -32.62
CA THR A 23 35.63 -9.21 -33.74
C THR A 23 36.31 -10.51 -33.35
N SER A 24 36.01 -11.61 -34.02
CA SER A 24 37.08 -12.50 -34.50
C SER A 24 36.59 -13.37 -35.67
N ILE A 25 37.41 -13.34 -36.66
CA ILE A 25 37.41 -14.00 -37.94
C ILE A 25 37.86 -15.44 -37.73
N ASP A 26 37.23 -16.42 -38.41
CA ASP A 26 37.98 -17.43 -39.12
C ASP A 26 37.19 -18.03 -40.27
N ASN A 27 37.88 -18.05 -41.41
CA ASN A 27 37.55 -18.70 -42.67
C ASN A 27 37.61 -20.21 -42.54
N ASP A 28 36.68 -20.94 -43.12
CA ASP A 28 37.11 -21.94 -44.12
C ASP A 28 35.98 -22.28 -45.10
N SER A 29 36.38 -22.35 -46.35
CA SER A 29 35.65 -22.64 -47.56
C SER A 29 35.36 -24.13 -47.73
N THR A 30 34.16 -24.51 -48.17
CA THR A 30 34.02 -25.41 -49.33
C THR A 30 32.55 -25.52 -49.78
N SER A 31 32.41 -25.31 -51.06
CA SER A 31 31.27 -25.44 -51.95
C SER A 31 30.42 -26.71 -51.81
N LYS A 32 29.09 -26.58 -51.94
CA LYS A 32 28.30 -27.18 -53.03
C LYS A 32 26.80 -26.93 -52.92
N LYS A 33 26.32 -26.27 -53.98
CA LYS A 33 25.07 -26.51 -54.73
C LYS A 33 23.73 -26.69 -54.02
N ASN A 34 22.90 -25.68 -54.32
CA ASN A 34 21.52 -25.80 -54.78
C ASN A 34 20.48 -26.46 -53.86
N LYS A 35 19.66 -25.65 -53.24
CA LYS A 35 18.26 -25.48 -53.71
C LYS A 35 17.69 -24.26 -53.01
N ASN A 36 17.40 -23.26 -53.81
CA ASN A 36 16.44 -22.23 -53.45
C ASN A 36 15.08 -22.93 -53.33
N GLU A 37 14.65 -23.24 -52.16
CA GLU A 37 13.25 -23.21 -51.77
C GLU A 37 13.09 -21.91 -51.00
N GLU A 38 12.69 -20.87 -51.72
CA GLU A 38 12.08 -19.69 -51.16
C GLU A 38 10.85 -20.18 -50.45
N ASP A 39 10.95 -20.27 -49.14
CA ASP A 39 9.82 -20.41 -48.22
C ASP A 39 9.08 -19.05 -48.22
N GLN A 40 8.35 -18.82 -49.29
CA GLN A 40 7.36 -17.73 -49.30
C GLN A 40 6.31 -18.14 -48.28
N PRO A 41 6.09 -17.32 -47.23
CA PRO A 41 5.03 -17.61 -46.30
C PRO A 41 3.73 -17.67 -47.13
N ALA A 42 3.12 -18.86 -47.16
CA ALA A 42 1.87 -19.07 -47.88
C ALA A 42 0.90 -17.94 -47.47
N GLU A 43 0.46 -17.16 -48.45
CA GLU A 43 -0.54 -16.09 -48.21
C GLU A 43 -1.77 -16.75 -47.63
N LYS A 44 -2.01 -16.51 -46.34
CA LYS A 44 -3.21 -16.96 -45.64
C LYS A 44 -4.42 -16.51 -46.43
N THR A 45 -5.37 -17.40 -46.61
CA THR A 45 -6.61 -17.08 -47.28
C THR A 45 -7.35 -15.97 -46.53
N ILE A 46 -8.20 -15.21 -47.22
CA ILE A 46 -8.96 -14.13 -46.58
C ILE A 46 -9.80 -14.68 -45.42
N GLU A 47 -10.35 -15.88 -45.56
CA GLU A 47 -11.12 -16.55 -44.50
C GLU A 47 -10.29 -16.89 -43.28
N GLU A 48 -9.03 -17.36 -43.45
CA GLU A 48 -8.10 -17.61 -42.35
C GLU A 48 -7.69 -16.32 -41.61
N LYS A 49 -7.54 -15.21 -42.34
CA LYS A 49 -7.28 -13.90 -41.72
C LYS A 49 -8.49 -13.38 -40.96
N ILE A 50 -9.71 -13.61 -41.43
CA ILE A 50 -10.92 -13.24 -40.72
C ILE A 50 -11.06 -14.01 -39.41
N THR A 51 -10.90 -15.34 -39.44
CA THR A 51 -10.98 -16.18 -38.23
C THR A 51 -9.89 -15.81 -37.23
N GLU A 52 -8.68 -15.53 -37.69
CA GLU A 52 -7.59 -15.09 -36.77
C GLU A 52 -7.89 -13.73 -36.16
N LEU A 53 -8.51 -12.82 -36.88
CA LEU A 53 -8.90 -11.51 -36.34
C LEU A 53 -10.10 -11.64 -35.38
N GLU A 54 -11.06 -12.48 -35.66
CA GLU A 54 -12.18 -12.77 -34.77
C GLU A 54 -11.68 -13.39 -33.43
N ASP A 55 -10.76 -14.34 -33.51
CA ASP A 55 -10.14 -14.95 -32.33
C ASP A 55 -9.34 -13.91 -31.50
N LYS A 56 -8.58 -13.05 -32.19
CA LYS A 56 -7.87 -11.95 -31.50
C LYS A 56 -8.85 -10.99 -30.83
N LEU A 57 -9.93 -10.65 -31.54
CA LEU A 57 -10.95 -9.75 -31.04
C LEU A 57 -11.66 -10.37 -29.82
N ALA A 58 -12.04 -11.63 -29.89
CA ALA A 58 -12.62 -12.34 -28.76
C ALA A 58 -11.69 -12.38 -27.54
N ARG A 59 -10.40 -12.66 -27.78
CA ARG A 59 -9.37 -12.65 -26.73
C ARG A 59 -9.19 -11.28 -26.10
N THR A 60 -9.08 -10.23 -26.93
CA THR A 60 -8.94 -8.85 -26.41
C THR A 60 -10.16 -8.40 -25.63
N PHE A 61 -11.37 -8.77 -26.03
CA PHE A 61 -12.57 -8.49 -25.25
C PHE A 61 -12.56 -9.21 -23.90
N ALA A 62 -12.14 -10.47 -23.85
CA ALA A 62 -12.01 -11.19 -22.59
C ALA A 62 -10.95 -10.57 -21.68
N GLU A 63 -9.82 -10.15 -22.23
CA GLU A 63 -8.76 -9.45 -21.48
C GLU A 63 -9.23 -8.09 -20.96
N MET A 64 -9.95 -7.31 -21.77
CA MET A 64 -10.54 -6.03 -21.35
C MET A 64 -11.53 -6.21 -20.20
N GLU A 65 -12.41 -7.21 -20.26
CA GLU A 65 -13.36 -7.48 -19.20
C GLU A 65 -12.64 -7.91 -17.89
N ASN A 66 -11.61 -8.73 -18.00
CA ASN A 66 -10.79 -9.11 -16.86
C ASN A 66 -10.06 -7.90 -16.24
N GLN A 67 -9.50 -7.03 -17.10
CA GLN A 67 -8.87 -5.79 -16.65
C GLN A 67 -9.87 -4.85 -15.98
N ARG A 68 -11.08 -4.71 -16.56
CA ARG A 68 -12.14 -3.89 -15.97
C ARG A 68 -12.49 -4.35 -14.57
N ARG A 69 -12.74 -5.65 -14.40
CA ARG A 69 -13.02 -6.23 -13.06
C ARG A 69 -11.88 -6.01 -12.07
N ARG A 70 -10.65 -6.16 -12.55
CA ARG A 70 -9.47 -5.91 -11.72
C ARG A 70 -9.39 -4.45 -11.28
N PHE A 71 -9.57 -3.49 -12.21
CA PHE A 71 -9.55 -2.07 -11.88
C PHE A 71 -10.69 -1.65 -10.97
N GLU A 72 -11.89 -2.22 -11.13
CA GLU A 72 -13.00 -1.98 -10.21
C GLU A 72 -12.62 -2.41 -8.78
N LYS A 73 -12.03 -3.58 -8.63
CA LYS A 73 -11.56 -4.07 -7.33
C LYS A 73 -10.42 -3.23 -6.75
N GLU A 74 -9.42 -2.89 -7.56
CA GLU A 74 -8.31 -2.02 -7.14
C GLU A 74 -8.81 -0.63 -6.72
N LYS A 75 -9.81 -0.09 -7.45
CA LYS A 75 -10.44 1.18 -7.10
C LYS A 75 -11.19 1.09 -5.77
N GLU A 76 -11.93 0.03 -5.54
CA GLU A 76 -12.63 -0.20 -4.27
C GLU A 76 -11.64 -0.33 -3.11
N GLU A 77 -10.59 -1.13 -3.27
CA GLU A 77 -9.51 -1.26 -2.28
C GLU A 77 -8.82 0.09 -2.02
N ALA A 78 -8.54 0.87 -3.06
CA ALA A 78 -7.94 2.19 -2.91
C ALA A 78 -8.86 3.16 -2.14
N PHE A 79 -10.17 3.08 -2.35
CA PHE A 79 -11.15 3.87 -1.60
C PHE A 79 -11.23 3.42 -0.13
N GLU A 80 -11.16 2.12 0.10
CA GLU A 80 -11.28 1.55 1.44
C GLU A 80 -10.05 1.78 2.31
N TYR A 81 -8.86 1.66 1.73
CA TYR A 81 -7.58 1.73 2.45
C TYR A 81 -6.72 2.95 2.10
N GLY A 82 -7.22 3.86 1.26
CA GLY A 82 -6.46 5.05 0.83
C GLY A 82 -6.04 5.96 1.98
N GLY A 83 -6.78 5.95 3.08
CA GLY A 83 -6.45 6.67 4.30
C GLY A 83 -5.43 5.98 5.22
N PHE A 84 -4.99 4.77 4.91
CA PHE A 84 -4.15 3.97 5.82
C PHE A 84 -2.87 4.68 6.26
N THR A 85 -2.13 5.26 5.33
CA THR A 85 -0.87 5.96 5.65
C THR A 85 -1.12 7.16 6.55
N PHE A 86 -2.12 7.96 6.22
CA PHE A 86 -2.52 9.10 7.06
C PHE A 86 -2.97 8.65 8.45
N ALA A 87 -3.80 7.62 8.51
CA ALA A 87 -4.27 7.07 9.78
C ALA A 87 -3.11 6.58 10.66
N LYS A 88 -2.15 5.87 10.08
CA LYS A 88 -0.96 5.38 10.78
C LYS A 88 -0.14 6.53 11.39
N GLU A 89 0.04 7.62 10.66
CA GLU A 89 0.73 8.80 11.18
C GLU A 89 -0.10 9.53 12.24
N ALA A 90 -1.40 9.64 12.02
CA ALA A 90 -2.30 10.30 12.95
C ALA A 90 -2.47 9.55 14.29
N LEU A 91 -2.28 8.23 14.32
CA LEU A 91 -2.27 7.46 15.56
C LEU A 91 -1.16 7.89 16.52
N ASN A 92 -0.04 8.40 16.01
CA ASN A 92 1.02 8.97 16.85
C ASN A 92 0.53 10.13 17.74
N LEU A 93 -0.54 10.84 17.33
CA LEU A 93 -1.14 11.88 18.16
C LEU A 93 -1.81 11.31 19.39
N ILE A 94 -2.45 10.16 19.29
CA ILE A 94 -3.09 9.47 20.43
C ILE A 94 -2.02 9.04 21.42
N ASP A 95 -0.94 8.42 20.94
CA ASP A 95 0.19 7.98 21.77
C ASP A 95 0.86 9.17 22.47
N ASN A 96 1.04 10.28 21.75
CA ASN A 96 1.59 11.50 22.31
C ASN A 96 0.68 12.14 23.37
N LEU A 97 -0.63 12.12 23.15
CA LEU A 97 -1.61 12.58 24.14
C LEU A 97 -1.57 11.73 25.42
N GLU A 98 -1.54 10.41 25.28
CA GLU A 98 -1.46 9.51 26.43
C GLU A 98 -0.16 9.69 27.21
N ARG A 99 0.97 9.80 26.49
CA ARG A 99 2.27 10.09 27.12
C ARG A 99 2.25 11.45 27.83
N SER A 100 1.68 12.48 27.22
CA SER A 100 1.54 13.80 27.85
C SER A 100 0.68 13.76 29.11
N LYS A 101 -0.42 13.00 29.10
CA LYS A 101 -1.25 12.76 30.29
C LYS A 101 -0.47 12.07 31.40
N GLN A 102 0.35 11.07 31.07
CA GLN A 102 1.19 10.36 32.05
C GLN A 102 2.26 11.27 32.65
N ILE A 103 2.93 12.08 31.84
CA ILE A 103 3.93 13.04 32.31
C ILE A 103 3.29 14.04 33.28
N LEU A 104 2.15 14.61 32.91
CA LEU A 104 1.42 15.57 33.75
C LEU A 104 0.96 14.94 35.08
N LYS A 105 0.51 13.68 35.07
CA LYS A 105 0.12 12.97 36.31
C LYS A 105 1.29 12.69 37.24
N ASN A 106 2.47 12.50 36.69
CA ASN A 106 3.68 12.17 37.44
C ASN A 106 4.48 13.40 37.87
N ASP A 107 4.09 14.60 37.43
CA ASP A 107 4.76 15.83 37.81
C ASP A 107 4.38 16.22 39.25
N GLU A 108 5.37 16.09 40.17
CA GLU A 108 5.20 16.38 41.57
C GLU A 108 4.90 17.85 41.87
N THR A 109 5.26 18.76 40.96
CA THR A 109 5.09 20.21 41.17
C THR A 109 3.62 20.66 41.05
N ILE A 110 2.83 19.91 40.29
CA ILE A 110 1.41 20.23 40.01
C ILE A 110 0.44 19.15 40.46
N LYS A 111 0.94 18.08 41.07
CA LYS A 111 0.26 16.86 41.44
C LYS A 111 -0.91 17.24 42.32
N ASP A 112 -1.66 17.63 42.70
CA ASP A 112 -2.89 17.92 43.45
C ASP A 112 -3.52 19.28 43.09
N SER A 113 -3.05 19.93 42.04
CA SER A 113 -3.63 21.19 41.63
C SER A 113 -4.96 21.01 40.91
N GLU A 114 -5.90 21.89 41.16
CA GLU A 114 -7.15 21.89 40.42
C GLU A 114 -6.97 22.21 38.95
N ALA A 115 -5.89 22.94 38.61
CA ALA A 115 -5.50 23.20 37.25
C ALA A 115 -5.10 21.92 36.50
N LEU A 116 -4.38 21.00 37.15
CA LEU A 116 -4.03 19.70 36.58
C LEU A 116 -5.29 18.89 36.26
N LYS A 117 -6.23 18.81 37.19
CA LYS A 117 -7.48 18.06 36.97
C LYS A 117 -8.25 18.60 35.77
N LYS A 118 -8.42 19.90 35.63
CA LYS A 118 -9.07 20.52 34.48
C LYS A 118 -8.31 20.25 33.18
N THR A 119 -6.98 20.33 33.19
CA THR A 119 -6.15 20.04 32.02
C THR A 119 -6.29 18.58 31.58
N LEU A 120 -6.29 17.64 32.52
CA LEU A 120 -6.49 16.23 32.23
C LEU A 120 -7.89 15.94 31.66
N GLU A 121 -8.92 16.61 32.18
CA GLU A 121 -10.28 16.52 31.63
C GLU A 121 -10.35 17.02 30.18
N HIS A 122 -9.72 18.16 29.88
CA HIS A 122 -9.65 18.67 28.51
C HIS A 122 -8.90 17.72 27.57
N LEU A 123 -7.76 17.15 27.99
CA LEU A 123 -7.04 16.15 27.21
C LEU A 123 -7.86 14.88 27.01
N GLU A 124 -8.70 14.50 27.96
CA GLU A 124 -9.61 13.35 27.85
C GLU A 124 -10.68 13.60 26.79
N ILE A 125 -11.23 14.81 26.74
CA ILE A 125 -12.21 15.20 25.72
C ILE A 125 -11.58 15.12 24.33
N ILE A 126 -10.37 15.69 24.16
CA ILE A 126 -9.64 15.63 22.88
C ILE A 126 -9.38 14.18 22.47
N ASN A 127 -8.97 13.33 23.40
CA ASN A 127 -8.72 11.92 23.12
C ASN A 127 -9.99 11.18 22.67
N LYS A 128 -11.13 11.44 23.33
CA LYS A 128 -12.43 10.87 22.93
C LYS A 128 -12.87 11.33 21.56
N ASP A 129 -12.66 12.59 21.24
CA ASP A 129 -13.01 13.14 19.93
C ASP A 129 -12.15 12.51 18.82
N LEU A 130 -10.84 12.35 19.05
CA LEU A 130 -9.96 11.65 18.12
C LEU A 130 -10.41 10.21 17.90
N ILE A 131 -10.65 9.45 18.94
CA ILE A 131 -11.13 8.06 18.83
C ILE A 131 -12.48 8.01 18.08
N SER A 132 -13.36 8.96 18.32
CA SER A 132 -14.63 9.08 17.60
C SER A 132 -14.42 9.33 16.09
N ILE A 133 -13.49 10.21 15.74
CA ILE A 133 -13.14 10.49 14.34
C ILE A 133 -12.57 9.23 13.67
N PHE A 134 -11.67 8.52 14.33
CA PHE A 134 -11.12 7.27 13.81
C PHE A 134 -12.20 6.21 13.61
N SER A 135 -13.11 6.06 14.59
CA SER A 135 -14.21 5.11 14.50
C SER A 135 -15.16 5.40 13.33
N LYS A 136 -15.44 6.68 13.04
CA LYS A 136 -16.24 7.10 11.87
C LYS A 136 -15.54 6.74 10.53
N ASN A 137 -14.23 6.64 10.53
CA ASN A 137 -13.42 6.25 9.39
C ASN A 137 -13.09 4.75 9.37
N ASN A 138 -13.87 3.92 10.09
CA ASN A 138 -13.69 2.48 10.20
C ASN A 138 -12.35 2.04 10.82
N ILE A 139 -11.73 2.91 11.59
CA ILE A 139 -10.55 2.60 12.38
C ILE A 139 -10.99 2.34 13.81
N LYS A 140 -10.80 1.13 14.31
CA LYS A 140 -11.23 0.68 15.61
C LYS A 140 -10.06 0.29 16.48
N GLN A 141 -10.10 0.65 17.74
CA GLN A 141 -9.09 0.19 18.70
C GLN A 141 -9.28 -1.29 18.98
N ILE A 142 -8.17 -2.00 19.05
CA ILE A 142 -8.13 -3.41 19.47
C ILE A 142 -8.18 -3.44 20.99
N GLU A 143 -9.16 -4.15 21.54
CA GLU A 143 -9.22 -4.41 22.98
C GLU A 143 -8.37 -5.62 23.30
N SER A 144 -7.19 -5.40 23.86
CA SER A 144 -6.19 -6.45 24.14
C SER A 144 -6.14 -6.88 25.60
N LEU A 145 -6.41 -5.99 26.53
CA LEU A 145 -6.29 -6.28 27.97
C LEU A 145 -7.19 -7.44 28.42
N ASN A 146 -6.62 -8.38 29.17
CA ASN A 146 -7.26 -9.60 29.67
C ASN A 146 -7.82 -10.55 28.59
N LYS A 147 -7.38 -10.39 27.34
CA LYS A 147 -7.67 -11.34 26.25
C LYS A 147 -6.46 -12.21 25.97
N LYS A 148 -6.67 -13.33 25.29
CA LYS A 148 -5.56 -14.18 24.83
C LYS A 148 -4.82 -13.48 23.70
N LEU A 149 -3.51 -13.66 23.69
CA LEU A 149 -2.62 -13.15 22.66
C LEU A 149 -3.01 -13.78 21.30
N ASP A 150 -3.29 -12.94 20.31
CA ASP A 150 -3.45 -13.35 18.92
C ASP A 150 -2.27 -12.78 18.11
N PRO A 151 -1.41 -13.63 17.55
CA PRO A 151 -0.24 -13.17 16.80
C PRO A 151 -0.55 -12.30 15.58
N ASN A 152 -1.78 -12.36 15.05
CA ASN A 152 -2.20 -11.53 13.91
C ASN A 152 -2.44 -10.07 14.30
N PHE A 153 -2.84 -9.82 15.55
CA PHE A 153 -3.23 -8.50 16.04
C PHE A 153 -2.33 -7.96 17.14
N HIS A 154 -1.59 -8.84 17.84
CA HIS A 154 -0.81 -8.46 19.00
C HIS A 154 0.65 -8.83 18.82
N GLN A 155 1.53 -7.96 19.29
CA GLN A 155 2.97 -8.23 19.40
C GLN A 155 3.36 -8.36 20.87
N ALA A 156 3.82 -9.54 21.27
CA ALA A 156 4.36 -9.74 22.62
C ALA A 156 5.74 -9.09 22.71
N MET A 157 5.94 -8.26 23.74
CA MET A 157 7.21 -7.60 24.00
C MET A 157 7.95 -8.26 25.15
N MET A 158 7.23 -8.81 26.14
CA MET A 158 7.77 -9.42 27.33
C MET A 158 6.80 -10.47 27.87
N GLU A 159 7.32 -11.51 28.45
CA GLU A 159 6.55 -12.50 29.23
C GLU A 159 6.77 -12.25 30.71
N ILE A 160 5.69 -12.27 31.48
CA ILE A 160 5.69 -12.09 32.93
C ILE A 160 4.93 -13.26 33.54
N GLU A 161 5.51 -13.90 34.56
CA GLU A 161 4.84 -14.93 35.31
C GLU A 161 3.80 -14.32 36.25
N ASP A 162 2.55 -14.75 36.15
CA ASP A 162 1.43 -14.34 37.00
C ASP A 162 0.60 -15.56 37.36
N GLU A 163 0.62 -15.92 38.63
CA GLU A 163 -0.12 -17.11 39.15
C GLU A 163 -1.64 -16.97 39.04
N HIS A 164 -2.16 -15.76 38.84
CA HIS A 164 -3.59 -15.46 38.80
C HIS A 164 -4.17 -15.38 37.38
N LYS A 165 -3.34 -15.51 36.35
CA LYS A 165 -3.75 -15.38 34.95
C LYS A 165 -3.44 -16.65 34.16
N GLU A 166 -4.31 -16.97 33.20
CA GLU A 166 -4.03 -18.07 32.27
C GLU A 166 -2.86 -17.73 31.35
N ALA A 167 -2.07 -18.74 30.99
CA ALA A 167 -0.95 -18.58 30.09
C ALA A 167 -1.41 -17.98 28.73
N GLY A 168 -0.64 -17.04 28.23
CA GLY A 168 -0.93 -16.30 26.99
C GLY A 168 -1.98 -15.18 27.14
N THR A 169 -2.35 -14.80 28.38
CA THR A 169 -3.24 -13.67 28.62
C THR A 169 -2.43 -12.36 28.63
N ILE A 170 -2.93 -11.34 27.95
CA ILE A 170 -2.33 -10.01 27.91
C ILE A 170 -2.62 -9.30 29.24
N ILE A 171 -1.57 -9.04 30.00
CA ILE A 171 -1.65 -8.39 31.33
C ILE A 171 -1.56 -6.87 31.18
N GLN A 172 -0.70 -6.40 30.31
CA GLN A 172 -0.43 -4.98 30.11
C GLN A 172 -0.33 -4.64 28.63
N GLU A 173 -0.89 -3.53 28.24
CA GLU A 173 -0.78 -2.94 26.93
C GLU A 173 0.22 -1.78 26.98
N ILE A 174 1.31 -1.86 26.23
CA ILE A 174 2.33 -0.81 26.16
C ILE A 174 1.89 0.27 25.15
N GLN A 175 1.36 -0.16 24.02
CA GLN A 175 0.86 0.71 22.96
C GLN A 175 -0.45 0.16 22.43
N LYS A 176 -1.41 1.03 22.18
CA LYS A 176 -2.72 0.66 21.65
C LYS A 176 -2.64 0.27 20.19
N GLY A 177 -3.24 -0.87 19.85
CA GLY A 177 -3.41 -1.32 18.48
C GLY A 177 -4.73 -0.82 17.87
N PHE A 178 -4.74 -0.66 16.57
CA PHE A 178 -5.93 -0.26 15.81
C PHE A 178 -6.04 -1.09 14.54
N THR A 179 -7.27 -1.34 14.12
CA THR A 179 -7.57 -1.97 12.84
C THR A 179 -8.34 -1.01 11.95
N ILE A 180 -8.05 -1.04 10.67
CA ILE A 180 -8.85 -0.39 9.64
C ILE A 180 -9.61 -1.48 8.89
N LYS A 181 -10.94 -1.54 9.11
CA LYS A 181 -11.80 -2.64 8.65
C LYS A 181 -11.28 -4.01 9.14
N ASP A 182 -10.68 -4.79 8.23
CA ASP A 182 -10.17 -6.15 8.44
C ASP A 182 -8.63 -6.25 8.54
N ARG A 183 -7.94 -5.10 8.42
CA ARG A 183 -6.45 -5.03 8.48
C ARG A 183 -5.96 -4.24 9.67
#